data_ff24c508fa73ddb1ab45a9792a2cde12
#
_entry.id   ff24c508fa73ddb1ab45a9792a2cde12
#
_cell.length_a   1.000
_cell.length_b   1.000
_cell.length_c   1.000
_cell.angle_alpha   90.00
_cell.angle_beta   90.00
_cell.angle_gamma   90.00
#
_symmetry.space_group_name_H-M   'P 1'
#
loop_
_entity.id
_entity.type
_entity.pdbx_description
1 polymer ?
#
loop_
_entity_poly.entity_id
_entity_poly.type
_entity_poly.pdbx_seq_one_letter_code
_entity_poly.pdbx_strand_id
1 'polypeptide(L)'
;MKNQFDVLVIGGGPAGLAAATCAAECGQHVGLVDDNPSLGGQIWRGDSAATNSGGTASEAANWFNRLRVAGTEVFCGARIFHQLGHQSGPGTLLAEGAENLLELSYGKLILATGARERFLSFPGWTLPNVMGAGGLQALVKSGLPVAGKRVVVAGSGPLLLAVAAYLRQHGAEIPAICEQAPWGSLLGFSIALLRQPKKLRQGFSLRRQLSGIPFIPNCWPVAARGEDAIQEVVISHGGNIRTIACDFLACGFHLVPNSELAVLLGCQVEDDFVQVDSFQQTSVPGVFCAGEPTGIGGLELSLVEGQIAGLAASGHSAAAKQLFAQRQSLRKFAQALDRTFAPRAELRGLPLPETIVCRCEDIPYSRIARHGSWRSAKLQTRCGMGPCQGRICGPAAGFLFGWSPDSVRPPIFPTRLEILSTITFEPETEPSEITGGQG
;
A
#
# COMPACT_ATOMS: atom_id res chain seq x y z
N MET A 1 17.27 -23.65 -3.68
CA MET A 1 16.49 -24.68 -2.94
C MET A 1 15.02 -24.49 -3.30
N LYS A 2 14.32 -25.57 -3.66
CA LYS A 2 12.87 -25.53 -3.90
C LYS A 2 12.16 -25.68 -2.54
N ASN A 3 11.46 -24.65 -2.11
CA ASN A 3 10.66 -24.67 -0.90
C ASN A 3 9.20 -24.91 -1.32
N GLN A 4 8.54 -25.90 -0.73
CA GLN A 4 7.16 -26.26 -1.04
C GLN A 4 6.27 -26.05 0.17
N PHE A 5 5.16 -25.33 -0.02
CA PHE A 5 4.21 -24.95 1.03
C PHE A 5 2.79 -25.38 0.68
N ASP A 6 2.01 -25.78 1.66
CA ASP A 6 0.57 -25.95 1.47
C ASP A 6 -0.07 -24.59 1.23
N VAL A 7 0.34 -23.56 2.01
CA VAL A 7 -0.11 -22.18 1.88
C VAL A 7 1.10 -21.25 1.86
N LEU A 8 1.23 -20.44 0.80
CA LEU A 8 2.21 -19.38 0.71
C LEU A 8 1.52 -18.02 0.88
N VAL A 9 2.06 -17.15 1.73
CA VAL A 9 1.53 -15.81 1.99
C VAL A 9 2.54 -14.76 1.55
N ILE A 10 2.09 -13.78 0.74
CA ILE A 10 2.94 -12.70 0.24
C ILE A 10 2.55 -11.37 0.90
N GLY A 11 3.45 -10.86 1.73
CA GLY A 11 3.30 -9.65 2.52
C GLY A 11 3.13 -9.95 4.01
N GLY A 12 4.07 -9.48 4.83
CA GLY A 12 4.14 -9.68 6.28
C GLY A 12 3.50 -8.55 7.09
N GLY A 13 2.56 -7.78 6.51
CA GLY A 13 1.73 -6.83 7.22
C GLY A 13 0.62 -7.50 8.05
N PRO A 14 -0.27 -6.72 8.69
CA PRO A 14 -1.33 -7.27 9.55
C PRO A 14 -2.19 -8.35 8.89
N ALA A 15 -2.58 -8.16 7.62
CA ALA A 15 -3.38 -9.13 6.89
C ALA A 15 -2.61 -10.44 6.67
N GLY A 16 -1.35 -10.36 6.23
CA GLY A 16 -0.52 -11.53 5.99
C GLY A 16 -0.15 -12.27 7.27
N LEU A 17 0.18 -11.53 8.34
CA LEU A 17 0.40 -12.12 9.68
C LEU A 17 -0.82 -12.91 10.15
N ALA A 18 -2.02 -12.32 10.03
CA ALA A 18 -3.25 -12.99 10.42
C ALA A 18 -3.54 -14.22 9.54
N ALA A 19 -3.34 -14.10 8.22
CA ALA A 19 -3.56 -15.19 7.28
C ALA A 19 -2.59 -16.36 7.52
N ALA A 20 -1.29 -16.08 7.63
CA ALA A 20 -0.26 -17.10 7.86
C ALA A 20 -0.47 -17.80 9.20
N THR A 21 -0.73 -17.02 10.27
CA THR A 21 -1.00 -17.58 11.60
C THR A 21 -2.20 -18.53 11.58
N CYS A 22 -3.35 -18.08 11.04
CA CYS A 22 -4.56 -18.90 11.01
C CYS A 22 -4.38 -20.16 10.16
N ALA A 23 -3.68 -20.07 9.03
CA ALA A 23 -3.40 -21.24 8.21
C ALA A 23 -2.50 -22.25 8.93
N ALA A 24 -1.43 -21.77 9.57
CA ALA A 24 -0.51 -22.63 10.33
C ALA A 24 -1.17 -23.26 11.57
N GLU A 25 -2.01 -22.52 12.30
CA GLU A 25 -2.82 -23.04 13.40
C GLU A 25 -3.84 -24.11 12.95
N CYS A 26 -4.21 -24.13 11.68
CA CYS A 26 -5.00 -25.19 11.05
C CYS A 26 -4.15 -26.38 10.56
N GLY A 27 -2.86 -26.44 10.89
CA GLY A 27 -1.97 -27.55 10.57
C GLY A 27 -1.37 -27.51 9.16
N GLN A 28 -1.46 -26.38 8.44
CA GLN A 28 -0.84 -26.24 7.12
C GLN A 28 0.66 -25.93 7.26
N HIS A 29 1.48 -26.43 6.33
CA HIS A 29 2.86 -25.99 6.15
C HIS A 29 2.86 -24.61 5.46
N VAL A 30 3.21 -23.53 6.18
CA VAL A 30 3.04 -22.16 5.72
C VAL A 30 4.37 -21.45 5.53
N GLY A 31 4.54 -20.83 4.34
CA GLY A 31 5.58 -19.85 4.07
C GLY A 31 5.01 -18.42 4.09
N LEU A 32 5.73 -17.49 4.71
CA LEU A 32 5.41 -16.06 4.71
C LEU A 32 6.58 -15.26 4.14
N VAL A 33 6.33 -14.52 3.07
CA VAL A 33 7.36 -13.73 2.35
C VAL A 33 7.07 -12.24 2.51
N ASP A 34 8.10 -11.46 2.86
CA ASP A 34 8.02 -9.99 2.91
C ASP A 34 9.27 -9.37 2.29
N ASP A 35 9.13 -8.31 1.50
CA ASP A 35 10.25 -7.58 0.89
C ASP A 35 10.98 -6.65 1.87
N ASN A 36 10.40 -6.41 3.05
CA ASN A 36 11.05 -5.67 4.11
C ASN A 36 11.95 -6.58 4.97
N PRO A 37 12.97 -6.01 5.63
CA PRO A 37 13.87 -6.77 6.49
C PRO A 37 13.20 -7.30 7.77
N SER A 38 11.99 -6.83 8.10
CA SER A 38 11.20 -7.27 9.25
C SER A 38 9.71 -7.25 8.96
N LEU A 39 8.98 -8.17 9.60
CA LEU A 39 7.52 -8.23 9.52
C LEU A 39 6.84 -7.02 10.20
N GLY A 40 5.54 -6.85 9.95
CA GLY A 40 4.71 -5.81 10.56
C GLY A 40 4.17 -4.78 9.56
N GLY A 41 4.68 -4.80 8.33
CA GLY A 41 4.26 -3.87 7.27
C GLY A 41 4.47 -2.40 7.64
N GLN A 42 3.60 -1.50 7.24
CA GLN A 42 3.74 -0.06 7.52
C GLN A 42 3.25 0.31 8.93
N ILE A 43 2.33 -0.46 9.51
CA ILE A 43 1.69 -0.12 10.79
C ILE A 43 2.53 -0.57 11.98
N TRP A 44 3.00 -1.83 11.97
CA TRP A 44 3.70 -2.46 13.08
C TRP A 44 5.23 -2.49 12.92
N ARG A 45 5.77 -1.86 11.86
CA ARG A 45 7.23 -1.74 11.67
C ARG A 45 7.87 -1.03 12.87
N GLY A 46 8.87 -1.67 13.48
CA GLY A 46 9.57 -1.16 14.66
C GLY A 46 8.90 -1.51 16.00
N ASP A 47 7.64 -1.99 16.02
CA ASP A 47 6.95 -2.34 17.26
C ASP A 47 7.37 -3.71 17.82
N SER A 48 8.03 -4.55 17.04
CA SER A 48 8.56 -5.85 17.46
C SER A 48 9.63 -5.75 18.58
N ALA A 49 10.23 -4.57 18.76
CA ALA A 49 11.24 -4.30 19.79
C ALA A 49 10.71 -3.45 20.97
N ALA A 50 9.52 -2.86 20.86
CA ALA A 50 8.99 -1.92 21.85
C ALA A 50 8.02 -2.62 22.83
N THR A 51 8.54 -3.10 23.94
CA THR A 51 7.76 -3.73 25.03
C THR A 51 6.88 -2.77 25.83
N ASN A 52 6.84 -1.46 25.53
CA ASN A 52 6.25 -0.45 26.41
C ASN A 52 5.25 0.53 25.78
N SER A 53 4.72 0.29 24.58
CA SER A 53 3.72 1.19 23.97
C SER A 53 2.34 0.53 23.99
N GLY A 54 1.37 1.19 24.63
CA GLY A 54 0.05 0.61 24.89
C GLY A 54 -0.80 0.29 23.65
N GLY A 55 -1.70 -0.67 23.76
CA GLY A 55 -2.79 -0.97 22.84
C GLY A 55 -2.38 -1.71 21.56
N THR A 56 -1.90 -1.02 20.55
CA THR A 56 -1.53 -1.62 19.23
C THR A 56 -0.25 -2.43 19.28
N ALA A 57 0.72 -2.07 20.10
CA ALA A 57 1.95 -2.84 20.32
C ALA A 57 1.67 -4.19 21.00
N SER A 58 0.72 -4.23 21.94
CA SER A 58 0.27 -5.48 22.58
C SER A 58 -0.43 -6.41 21.56
N GLU A 59 -1.22 -5.87 20.64
CA GLU A 59 -1.88 -6.64 19.59
C GLU A 59 -0.88 -7.19 18.57
N ALA A 60 0.09 -6.37 18.14
CA ALA A 60 1.19 -6.80 17.27
C ALA A 60 1.99 -7.95 17.92
N ALA A 61 2.42 -7.77 19.19
CA ALA A 61 3.18 -8.78 19.92
C ALA A 61 2.42 -10.11 20.03
N ASN A 62 1.10 -10.07 20.22
CA ASN A 62 0.28 -11.28 20.24
C ASN A 62 0.31 -12.01 18.88
N TRP A 63 0.14 -11.29 17.76
CA TRP A 63 0.19 -11.88 16.42
C TRP A 63 1.57 -12.45 16.10
N PHE A 64 2.65 -11.74 16.39
CA PHE A 64 4.02 -12.24 16.21
C PHE A 64 4.30 -13.50 17.02
N ASN A 65 3.84 -13.54 18.29
CA ASN A 65 4.01 -14.73 19.12
C ASN A 65 3.21 -15.93 18.59
N ARG A 66 1.97 -15.75 18.20
CA ARG A 66 1.14 -16.80 17.60
C ARG A 66 1.78 -17.34 16.33
N LEU A 67 2.23 -16.46 15.41
CA LEU A 67 2.93 -16.86 14.18
C LEU A 67 4.13 -17.74 14.48
N ARG A 68 4.96 -17.32 15.44
CA ARG A 68 6.16 -18.05 15.85
C ARG A 68 5.83 -19.42 16.45
N VAL A 69 4.82 -19.49 17.32
CA VAL A 69 4.39 -20.73 17.97
C VAL A 69 3.79 -21.70 16.94
N ALA A 70 3.09 -21.19 15.95
CA ALA A 70 2.50 -21.99 14.87
C ALA A 70 3.55 -22.56 13.88
N GLY A 71 4.82 -22.16 13.96
CA GLY A 71 5.90 -22.75 13.16
C GLY A 71 5.95 -22.29 11.71
N THR A 72 5.45 -21.11 11.39
CA THR A 72 5.51 -20.54 10.02
C THR A 72 6.95 -20.26 9.61
N GLU A 73 7.32 -20.64 8.37
CA GLU A 73 8.61 -20.27 7.79
C GLU A 73 8.56 -18.86 7.22
N VAL A 74 9.51 -18.00 7.61
CA VAL A 74 9.50 -16.56 7.30
C VAL A 74 10.69 -16.19 6.43
N PHE A 75 10.43 -15.50 5.32
CA PHE A 75 11.40 -14.99 4.37
C PHE A 75 11.31 -13.46 4.30
N CYS A 76 12.06 -12.78 5.17
CA CYS A 76 12.18 -11.32 5.14
C CYS A 76 13.28 -10.87 4.16
N GLY A 77 13.11 -9.68 3.55
CA GLY A 77 14.01 -9.16 2.53
C GLY A 77 13.95 -9.93 1.22
N ALA A 78 12.88 -10.72 1.01
CA ALA A 78 12.65 -11.49 -0.20
C ALA A 78 11.55 -10.85 -1.05
N ARG A 79 11.88 -10.49 -2.29
CA ARG A 79 10.98 -9.77 -3.20
C ARG A 79 10.52 -10.65 -4.34
N ILE A 80 9.22 -10.92 -4.41
CA ILE A 80 8.62 -11.65 -5.53
C ILE A 80 8.72 -10.81 -6.80
N PHE A 81 9.26 -11.37 -7.89
CA PHE A 81 9.38 -10.66 -9.15
C PHE A 81 8.80 -11.41 -10.36
N HIS A 82 8.59 -12.73 -10.26
CA HIS A 82 8.11 -13.55 -11.37
C HIS A 82 7.30 -14.74 -10.88
N GLN A 83 6.48 -15.33 -11.79
CA GLN A 83 5.77 -16.58 -11.60
C GLN A 83 6.20 -17.57 -12.67
N LEU A 84 6.46 -18.81 -12.28
CA LEU A 84 6.66 -19.95 -13.19
C LEU A 84 5.40 -20.82 -13.22
N GLY A 85 5.06 -21.32 -14.41
CA GLY A 85 3.92 -22.24 -14.61
C GLY A 85 2.60 -21.54 -14.95
N HIS A 86 1.54 -22.34 -15.10
CA HIS A 86 0.24 -21.87 -15.57
C HIS A 86 -0.51 -21.02 -14.55
N GLN A 87 -1.39 -20.12 -15.04
CA GLN A 87 -2.20 -19.17 -14.27
C GLN A 87 -3.28 -19.82 -13.39
N SER A 88 -3.50 -21.14 -13.47
CA SER A 88 -4.54 -21.83 -12.70
C SER A 88 -3.98 -23.08 -12.01
N GLY A 89 -3.98 -23.09 -10.69
CA GLY A 89 -3.55 -24.23 -9.87
C GLY A 89 -2.27 -23.97 -9.05
N PRO A 90 -1.67 -25.04 -8.50
CA PRO A 90 -0.38 -24.97 -7.82
C PRO A 90 0.67 -24.33 -8.71
N GLY A 91 1.41 -23.35 -8.20
CA GLY A 91 2.40 -22.59 -8.96
C GLY A 91 3.70 -22.40 -8.20
N THR A 92 4.66 -21.78 -8.86
CA THR A 92 5.93 -21.40 -8.25
C THR A 92 6.16 -19.91 -8.46
N LEU A 93 6.44 -19.21 -7.37
CA LEU A 93 6.89 -17.82 -7.41
C LEU A 93 8.40 -17.76 -7.28
N LEU A 94 9.00 -16.84 -8.04
CA LEU A 94 10.42 -16.52 -7.93
C LEU A 94 10.57 -15.25 -7.12
N ALA A 95 11.42 -15.34 -6.10
CA ALA A 95 11.79 -14.21 -5.27
C ALA A 95 13.29 -13.94 -5.33
N GLU A 96 13.65 -12.67 -5.36
CA GLU A 96 15.00 -12.21 -5.12
C GLU A 96 15.22 -12.12 -3.60
N GLY A 97 16.05 -13.00 -3.06
CA GLY A 97 16.55 -12.93 -1.70
C GLY A 97 17.80 -12.06 -1.59
N ALA A 98 18.38 -11.98 -0.40
CA ALA A 98 19.59 -11.18 -0.15
C ALA A 98 20.77 -11.58 -1.07
N GLU A 99 21.02 -12.87 -1.22
CA GLU A 99 22.14 -13.40 -1.99
C GLU A 99 21.75 -14.38 -3.10
N ASN A 100 20.52 -14.91 -3.10
CA ASN A 100 20.12 -16.00 -3.97
C ASN A 100 18.70 -15.86 -4.53
N LEU A 101 18.44 -16.64 -5.57
CA LEU A 101 17.10 -16.90 -6.07
C LEU A 101 16.38 -17.87 -5.12
N LEU A 102 15.15 -17.51 -4.75
CA LEU A 102 14.23 -18.38 -4.02
C LEU A 102 13.13 -18.86 -4.99
N GLU A 103 12.95 -20.17 -5.08
CA GLU A 103 11.84 -20.81 -5.76
C GLU A 103 10.85 -21.29 -4.70
N LEU A 104 9.63 -20.71 -4.70
CA LEU A 104 8.61 -20.91 -3.69
C LEU A 104 7.38 -21.54 -4.33
N SER A 105 7.23 -22.85 -4.18
CA SER A 105 6.09 -23.61 -4.70
C SER A 105 4.97 -23.65 -3.66
N TYR A 106 3.72 -23.61 -4.12
CA TYR A 106 2.56 -23.54 -3.24
C TYR A 106 1.36 -24.34 -3.75
N GLY A 107 0.59 -24.88 -2.81
CA GLY A 107 -0.74 -25.41 -3.08
C GLY A 107 -1.81 -24.33 -3.11
N LYS A 108 -1.76 -23.37 -2.20
CA LYS A 108 -2.62 -22.18 -2.13
C LYS A 108 -1.76 -20.94 -1.91
N LEU A 109 -2.23 -19.81 -2.46
CA LEU A 109 -1.53 -18.54 -2.36
C LEU A 109 -2.44 -17.47 -1.71
N ILE A 110 -1.90 -16.69 -0.78
CA ILE A 110 -2.60 -15.55 -0.17
C ILE A 110 -1.80 -14.27 -0.46
N LEU A 111 -2.41 -13.34 -1.18
CA LEU A 111 -1.84 -12.02 -1.46
C LEU A 111 -2.25 -11.04 -0.36
N ALA A 112 -1.27 -10.53 0.38
CA ALA A 112 -1.44 -9.54 1.42
C ALA A 112 -0.44 -8.38 1.22
N THR A 113 -0.29 -7.95 -0.03
CA THR A 113 0.74 -7.03 -0.52
C THR A 113 0.58 -5.59 -0.06
N GLY A 114 -0.53 -5.27 0.65
CA GLY A 114 -0.77 -3.96 1.23
C GLY A 114 -1.02 -2.86 0.20
N ALA A 115 -0.74 -1.63 0.60
CA ALA A 115 -0.91 -0.44 -0.23
C ALA A 115 0.26 0.53 -0.04
N ARG A 116 0.39 1.47 -0.96
CA ARG A 116 1.36 2.58 -0.93
C ARG A 116 0.65 3.92 -0.98
N GLU A 117 1.32 4.98 -0.55
CA GLU A 117 0.76 6.32 -0.58
C GLU A 117 0.62 6.85 -2.00
N ARG A 118 -0.50 7.51 -2.27
CA ARG A 118 -0.69 8.27 -3.50
C ARG A 118 0.00 9.63 -3.37
N PHE A 119 0.93 9.88 -4.27
CA PHE A 119 1.51 11.20 -4.48
C PHE A 119 0.77 11.92 -5.60
N LEU A 120 0.49 13.22 -5.39
CA LEU A 120 0.02 14.11 -6.44
C LEU A 120 1.13 15.10 -6.79
N SER A 121 1.31 15.33 -8.08
CA SER A 121 2.33 16.24 -8.58
C SER A 121 1.85 17.69 -8.47
N PHE A 122 2.62 18.53 -7.80
CA PHE A 122 2.44 19.97 -7.72
C PHE A 122 3.82 20.65 -7.81
N PRO A 123 3.93 21.93 -8.17
CA PRO A 123 5.22 22.63 -8.25
C PRO A 123 6.07 22.44 -6.99
N GLY A 124 7.31 21.99 -7.15
CA GLY A 124 8.25 21.78 -6.07
C GLY A 124 8.06 20.50 -5.24
N TRP A 125 7.13 19.60 -5.58
CA TRP A 125 6.94 18.34 -4.82
C TRP A 125 8.17 17.42 -4.84
N THR A 126 9.09 17.63 -5.76
CA THR A 126 10.34 16.86 -5.89
C THR A 126 11.50 17.41 -5.05
N LEU A 127 11.33 18.56 -4.40
CA LEU A 127 12.33 19.10 -3.49
C LEU A 127 12.67 18.12 -2.36
N PRO A 128 13.95 18.06 -1.93
CA PRO A 128 14.31 17.35 -0.71
C PRO A 128 13.41 17.76 0.47
N ASN A 129 13.09 16.80 1.34
CA ASN A 129 12.20 16.93 2.50
C ASN A 129 10.69 17.11 2.15
N VAL A 130 10.29 17.02 0.88
CA VAL A 130 8.89 16.77 0.50
C VAL A 130 8.71 15.25 0.36
N MET A 131 7.92 14.65 1.24
CA MET A 131 7.82 13.20 1.40
C MET A 131 6.37 12.74 1.60
N GLY A 132 6.13 11.44 1.42
CA GLY A 132 4.91 10.79 1.88
C GLY A 132 4.74 10.90 3.39
N ALA A 133 3.52 11.05 3.86
CA ALA A 133 3.23 11.17 5.29
C ALA A 133 3.68 9.89 6.04
N GLY A 134 3.30 8.70 5.55
CA GLY A 134 3.76 7.44 6.09
C GLY A 134 5.25 7.18 5.80
N GLY A 135 5.75 7.67 4.65
CA GLY A 135 7.18 7.60 4.32
C GLY A 135 8.03 8.35 5.32
N LEU A 136 7.67 9.59 5.66
CA LEU A 136 8.38 10.37 6.70
C LEU A 136 8.28 9.68 8.07
N GLN A 137 7.11 9.18 8.44
CA GLN A 137 6.94 8.42 9.68
C GLN A 137 7.86 7.20 9.72
N ALA A 138 7.98 6.46 8.63
CA ALA A 138 8.87 5.28 8.54
C ALA A 138 10.34 5.67 8.68
N LEU A 139 10.77 6.78 8.08
CA LEU A 139 12.13 7.28 8.21
C LEU A 139 12.45 7.72 9.66
N VAL A 140 11.51 8.38 10.33
CA VAL A 140 11.66 8.77 11.74
C VAL A 140 11.73 7.52 12.64
N LYS A 141 10.92 6.50 12.38
CA LYS A 141 11.04 5.18 13.04
C LYS A 141 12.41 4.54 12.82
N SER A 142 13.06 4.82 11.69
CA SER A 142 14.40 4.32 11.35
C SER A 142 15.53 5.25 11.80
N GLY A 143 15.24 6.31 12.57
CA GLY A 143 16.24 7.17 13.19
C GLY A 143 16.45 8.55 12.52
N LEU A 144 15.63 8.95 11.53
CA LEU A 144 15.71 10.31 10.98
C LEU A 144 15.36 11.33 12.08
N PRO A 145 16.26 12.28 12.41
CA PRO A 145 16.00 13.27 13.45
C PRO A 145 15.02 14.36 12.96
N VAL A 146 13.94 14.57 13.71
CA VAL A 146 12.94 15.61 13.42
C VAL A 146 12.72 16.58 14.60
N ALA A 147 13.46 16.42 15.69
CA ALA A 147 13.34 17.29 16.86
C ALA A 147 13.68 18.75 16.49
N GLY A 148 12.80 19.69 16.88
CA GLY A 148 12.92 21.10 16.54
C GLY A 148 12.72 21.46 15.07
N LYS A 149 12.32 20.48 14.21
CA LYS A 149 12.00 20.72 12.79
C LYS A 149 10.52 21.06 12.63
N ARG A 150 10.22 22.03 11.79
CA ARG A 150 8.86 22.40 11.41
C ARG A 150 8.36 21.47 10.33
N VAL A 151 7.34 20.67 10.64
CA VAL A 151 6.75 19.71 9.70
C VAL A 151 5.29 20.08 9.42
N VAL A 152 4.98 20.49 8.20
CA VAL A 152 3.60 20.62 7.74
C VAL A 152 3.11 19.27 7.28
N VAL A 153 1.93 18.86 7.77
CA VAL A 153 1.29 17.60 7.36
C VAL A 153 0.08 17.95 6.50
N ALA A 154 0.02 17.43 5.27
CA ALA A 154 -1.01 17.82 4.32
C ALA A 154 -1.51 16.64 3.49
N GLY A 155 -2.78 16.68 3.07
CA GLY A 155 -3.33 15.66 2.19
C GLY A 155 -4.75 15.25 2.53
N SER A 156 -5.00 13.96 2.74
CA SER A 156 -6.33 13.42 2.94
C SER A 156 -6.36 12.26 3.93
N GLY A 157 -7.26 12.36 4.88
CA GLY A 157 -7.66 11.23 5.72
C GLY A 157 -7.02 11.18 7.12
N PRO A 158 -7.52 10.24 7.95
CA PRO A 158 -7.14 10.15 9.36
C PRO A 158 -5.65 9.83 9.60
N LEU A 159 -4.95 9.29 8.58
CA LEU A 159 -3.51 9.04 8.63
C LEU A 159 -2.73 10.32 8.96
N LEU A 160 -3.18 11.46 8.46
CA LEU A 160 -2.52 12.75 8.73
C LEU A 160 -2.45 13.05 10.22
N LEU A 161 -3.53 12.77 10.97
CA LEU A 161 -3.55 12.97 12.43
C LEU A 161 -2.60 12.00 13.15
N ALA A 162 -2.56 10.75 12.72
CA ALA A 162 -1.66 9.75 13.31
C ALA A 162 -0.19 10.11 13.08
N VAL A 163 0.15 10.51 11.85
CA VAL A 163 1.51 10.95 11.48
C VAL A 163 1.88 12.21 12.25
N ALA A 164 1.02 13.22 12.28
CA ALA A 164 1.29 14.46 13.02
C ALA A 164 1.52 14.21 14.52
N ALA A 165 0.70 13.36 15.15
CA ALA A 165 0.86 13.01 16.55
C ALA A 165 2.19 12.26 16.79
N TYR A 166 2.53 11.32 15.92
CA TYR A 166 3.79 10.59 15.99
C TYR A 166 5.02 11.51 15.86
N LEU A 167 5.02 12.39 14.86
CA LEU A 167 6.11 13.34 14.64
C LEU A 167 6.26 14.32 15.83
N ARG A 168 5.13 14.82 16.37
CA ARG A 168 5.13 15.67 17.57
C ARG A 168 5.73 14.96 18.78
N GLN A 169 5.43 13.68 18.99
CA GLN A 169 6.02 12.87 20.06
C GLN A 169 7.55 12.73 19.92
N HIS A 170 8.07 12.84 18.70
CA HIS A 170 9.51 12.81 18.40
C HIS A 170 10.13 14.20 18.33
N GLY A 171 9.44 15.23 18.89
CA GLY A 171 9.95 16.58 19.05
C GLY A 171 9.81 17.49 17.84
N ALA A 172 9.09 17.07 16.78
CA ALA A 172 8.78 17.97 15.67
C ALA A 172 7.78 19.05 16.05
N GLU A 173 7.96 20.25 15.52
CA GLU A 173 6.98 21.32 15.53
C GLU A 173 6.00 21.11 14.36
N ILE A 174 4.69 21.16 14.63
CA ILE A 174 3.67 20.98 13.60
C ILE A 174 2.92 22.31 13.39
N PRO A 175 3.33 23.16 12.43
CA PRO A 175 2.69 24.46 12.19
C PRO A 175 1.25 24.34 11.74
N ALA A 176 0.91 23.31 10.94
CA ALA A 176 -0.45 23.05 10.49
C ALA A 176 -0.65 21.61 10.04
N ILE A 177 -1.90 21.14 10.12
CA ILE A 177 -2.41 19.94 9.48
C ILE A 177 -3.45 20.38 8.46
N CYS A 178 -3.16 20.19 7.16
CA CYS A 178 -4.01 20.60 6.05
C CYS A 178 -4.77 19.39 5.49
N GLU A 179 -6.08 19.36 5.72
CA GLU A 179 -6.97 18.30 5.21
C GLU A 179 -7.72 18.82 3.97
N GLN A 180 -7.63 18.12 2.85
CA GLN A 180 -8.32 18.53 1.62
C GLN A 180 -9.84 18.35 1.68
N ALA A 181 -10.34 17.43 2.51
CA ALA A 181 -11.77 17.20 2.65
C ALA A 181 -12.49 18.43 3.22
N PRO A 182 -13.64 18.83 2.65
CA PRO A 182 -14.40 19.98 3.15
C PRO A 182 -15.14 19.64 4.44
N TRP A 183 -15.49 20.66 5.20
CA TRP A 183 -16.22 20.53 6.48
C TRP A 183 -17.49 19.67 6.37
N GLY A 184 -18.27 19.80 5.29
CA GLY A 184 -19.50 19.02 5.09
C GLY A 184 -19.23 17.51 5.05
N SER A 185 -18.18 17.08 4.36
CA SER A 185 -17.77 15.67 4.31
C SER A 185 -17.30 15.16 5.67
N LEU A 186 -16.54 15.98 6.42
CA LEU A 186 -16.06 15.62 7.75
C LEU A 186 -17.22 15.49 8.77
N LEU A 187 -18.22 16.36 8.70
CA LEU A 187 -19.43 16.26 9.53
C LEU A 187 -20.21 14.98 9.20
N GLY A 188 -20.38 14.65 7.91
CA GLY A 188 -21.02 13.41 7.49
C GLY A 188 -20.26 12.18 8.00
N PHE A 189 -18.95 12.20 7.97
CA PHE A 189 -18.10 11.14 8.52
C PHE A 189 -18.24 10.98 10.04
N SER A 190 -18.43 12.08 10.77
CA SER A 190 -18.63 12.03 12.21
C SER A 190 -19.82 11.15 12.61
N ILE A 191 -20.89 11.12 11.79
CA ILE A 191 -22.05 10.24 11.99
C ILE A 191 -21.66 8.76 11.84
N ALA A 192 -20.81 8.43 10.87
CA ALA A 192 -20.31 7.07 10.70
C ALA A 192 -19.41 6.63 11.86
N LEU A 193 -18.63 7.55 12.43
CA LEU A 193 -17.80 7.32 13.60
C LEU A 193 -18.59 6.97 14.86
N LEU A 194 -19.80 7.49 15.04
CA LEU A 194 -20.66 7.15 16.19
C LEU A 194 -20.97 5.65 16.28
N ARG A 195 -20.99 4.95 15.15
CA ARG A 195 -21.18 3.50 15.08
C ARG A 195 -19.92 2.68 15.36
N GLN A 196 -18.76 3.35 15.55
CA GLN A 196 -17.44 2.74 15.77
C GLN A 196 -16.78 3.35 17.02
N PRO A 197 -17.20 2.98 18.25
CA PRO A 197 -16.76 3.64 19.48
C PRO A 197 -15.26 3.55 19.73
N LYS A 198 -14.61 2.47 19.27
CA LYS A 198 -13.13 2.35 19.35
C LYS A 198 -12.44 3.40 18.50
N LYS A 199 -12.91 3.59 17.24
CA LYS A 199 -12.37 4.60 16.32
C LYS A 199 -12.65 6.02 16.80
N LEU A 200 -13.81 6.25 17.37
CA LEU A 200 -14.16 7.54 17.95
C LEU A 200 -13.20 7.90 19.11
N ARG A 201 -12.94 6.96 20.02
CA ARG A 201 -11.97 7.15 21.12
C ARG A 201 -10.56 7.40 20.58
N GLN A 202 -10.13 6.66 19.56
CA GLN A 202 -8.84 6.88 18.91
C GLN A 202 -8.72 8.28 18.30
N GLY A 203 -9.74 8.71 17.55
CA GLY A 203 -9.79 10.04 16.94
C GLY A 203 -9.75 11.15 18.00
N PHE A 204 -10.50 11.00 19.12
CA PHE A 204 -10.48 11.93 20.22
C PHE A 204 -9.11 11.98 20.92
N SER A 205 -8.48 10.84 21.15
CA SER A 205 -7.13 10.75 21.72
C SER A 205 -6.10 11.47 20.85
N LEU A 206 -6.12 11.23 19.54
CA LEU A 206 -5.24 11.91 18.59
C LEU A 206 -5.49 13.42 18.58
N ARG A 207 -6.75 13.85 18.58
CA ARG A 207 -7.09 15.27 18.64
C ARG A 207 -6.59 15.95 19.92
N ARG A 208 -6.66 15.25 21.05
CA ARG A 208 -6.12 15.75 22.33
C ARG A 208 -4.58 15.85 22.28
N GLN A 209 -3.90 14.86 21.73
CA GLN A 209 -2.45 14.91 21.53
C GLN A 209 -2.01 16.05 20.62
N LEU A 210 -2.86 16.45 19.69
CA LEU A 210 -2.66 17.55 18.76
C LEU A 210 -3.29 18.87 19.21
N SER A 211 -3.58 19.01 20.50
CA SER A 211 -4.12 20.25 21.06
C SER A 211 -3.17 21.42 20.80
N GLY A 212 -3.74 22.56 20.36
CA GLY A 212 -3.00 23.75 19.99
C GLY A 212 -2.47 23.77 18.55
N ILE A 213 -2.53 22.62 17.81
CA ILE A 213 -2.13 22.58 16.42
C ILE A 213 -3.32 22.92 15.52
N PRO A 214 -3.18 23.87 14.56
CA PRO A 214 -4.21 24.18 13.59
C PRO A 214 -4.53 22.96 12.70
N PHE A 215 -5.80 22.51 12.71
CA PHE A 215 -6.34 21.58 11.74
C PHE A 215 -7.21 22.35 10.76
N ILE A 216 -6.80 22.40 9.51
CA ILE A 216 -7.37 23.27 8.48
C ILE A 216 -8.03 22.39 7.41
N PRO A 217 -9.35 22.17 7.44
CA PRO A 217 -10.07 21.49 6.37
C PRO A 217 -10.22 22.37 5.14
N ASN A 218 -10.60 21.76 4.01
CA ASN A 218 -10.67 22.42 2.70
C ASN A 218 -9.34 23.09 2.34
N CYS A 219 -8.22 22.41 2.64
CA CYS A 219 -6.87 22.95 2.54
C CYS A 219 -5.91 21.91 1.94
N TRP A 220 -5.11 22.32 0.96
CA TRP A 220 -4.12 21.44 0.31
C TRP A 220 -2.90 22.22 -0.19
N PRO A 221 -1.72 21.59 -0.32
CA PRO A 221 -0.55 22.23 -0.89
C PRO A 221 -0.75 22.45 -2.38
N VAL A 222 -0.32 23.61 -2.86
CA VAL A 222 -0.33 23.99 -4.28
C VAL A 222 1.08 24.18 -4.82
N ALA A 223 2.07 24.47 -3.95
CA ALA A 223 3.47 24.51 -4.30
C ALA A 223 4.35 24.31 -3.07
N ALA A 224 5.53 23.74 -3.27
CA ALA A 224 6.64 23.79 -2.31
C ALA A 224 7.75 24.68 -2.87
N ARG A 225 8.40 25.46 -2.02
CA ARG A 225 9.46 26.40 -2.40
C ARG A 225 10.68 26.23 -1.51
N GLY A 226 11.84 26.43 -2.09
CA GLY A 226 13.16 26.35 -1.45
C GLY A 226 14.25 26.21 -2.50
N GLU A 227 15.49 26.31 -2.09
CA GLU A 227 16.66 26.11 -2.97
C GLU A 227 17.13 24.65 -2.93
N ASP A 228 17.91 24.26 -1.92
CA ASP A 228 18.44 22.88 -1.77
C ASP A 228 17.41 21.91 -1.14
N ALA A 229 16.45 22.43 -0.39
CA ALA A 229 15.36 21.69 0.24
C ALA A 229 14.17 22.61 0.43
N ILE A 230 13.01 22.02 0.83
CA ILE A 230 11.83 22.84 1.13
C ILE A 230 12.12 23.82 2.28
N GLN A 231 11.69 25.05 2.12
CA GLN A 231 11.74 26.12 3.12
C GLN A 231 10.33 26.63 3.48
N GLU A 232 9.40 26.51 2.53
CA GLU A 232 8.01 26.89 2.71
C GLU A 232 7.08 26.09 1.81
N VAL A 233 5.85 25.91 2.29
CA VAL A 233 4.76 25.35 1.49
C VAL A 233 3.70 26.43 1.24
N VAL A 234 3.26 26.51 -0.01
CA VAL A 234 2.12 27.34 -0.41
C VAL A 234 0.88 26.47 -0.37
N ILE A 235 -0.12 26.89 0.39
CA ILE A 235 -1.39 26.19 0.55
C ILE A 235 -2.55 26.98 -0.03
N SER A 236 -3.56 26.27 -0.55
CA SER A 236 -4.87 26.81 -0.88
C SER A 236 -5.85 26.45 0.23
N HIS A 237 -6.58 27.44 0.75
CA HIS A 237 -7.63 27.27 1.74
C HIS A 237 -8.85 28.09 1.35
N GLY A 238 -9.91 27.44 0.93
CA GLY A 238 -11.14 28.12 0.51
C GLY A 238 -10.95 29.13 -0.63
N GLY A 239 -9.99 28.88 -1.54
CA GLY A 239 -9.62 29.75 -2.64
C GLY A 239 -8.56 30.82 -2.30
N ASN A 240 -8.24 31.01 -1.01
CA ASN A 240 -7.16 31.92 -0.58
C ASN A 240 -5.82 31.18 -0.54
N ILE A 241 -4.77 31.85 -0.96
CA ILE A 241 -3.40 31.34 -0.94
C ILE A 241 -2.68 31.84 0.30
N ARG A 242 -2.00 30.93 1.01
CA ARG A 242 -1.17 31.24 2.18
C ARG A 242 0.14 30.47 2.08
N THR A 243 1.19 31.03 2.71
CA THR A 243 2.50 30.39 2.81
C THR A 243 2.79 30.03 4.25
N ILE A 244 3.31 28.83 4.48
CA ILE A 244 3.74 28.32 5.79
C ILE A 244 5.20 27.92 5.69
N ALA A 245 6.06 28.50 6.51
CA ALA A 245 7.45 28.12 6.62
C ALA A 245 7.59 26.72 7.23
N CYS A 246 8.38 25.83 6.60
CA CYS A 246 8.57 24.47 7.07
C CYS A 246 9.92 23.90 6.59
N ASP A 247 10.43 22.91 7.34
CA ASP A 247 11.66 22.19 7.05
C ASP A 247 11.35 20.83 6.41
N PHE A 248 10.11 20.35 6.58
CA PHE A 248 9.56 19.15 5.96
C PHE A 248 8.10 19.36 5.57
N LEU A 249 7.69 18.74 4.48
CA LEU A 249 6.30 18.61 4.06
C LEU A 249 5.94 17.12 3.95
N ALA A 250 5.07 16.65 4.84
CA ALA A 250 4.53 15.30 4.85
C ALA A 250 3.20 15.26 4.08
N CYS A 251 3.18 14.71 2.87
CA CYS A 251 2.00 14.66 2.00
C CYS A 251 1.42 13.25 1.92
N GLY A 252 0.08 13.10 2.02
CA GLY A 252 -0.61 11.84 1.80
C GLY A 252 -1.99 12.07 1.18
N PHE A 253 -2.18 11.67 -0.08
CA PHE A 253 -3.45 11.83 -0.80
C PHE A 253 -4.13 10.49 -1.02
N HIS A 254 -4.51 9.81 0.06
CA HIS A 254 -5.04 8.48 0.04
C HIS A 254 -3.98 7.38 -0.23
N LEU A 255 -4.41 6.13 -0.30
CA LEU A 255 -3.56 4.97 -0.58
C LEU A 255 -3.89 4.38 -1.96
N VAL A 256 -2.93 3.65 -2.51
CA VAL A 256 -3.06 2.88 -3.76
C VAL A 256 -2.71 1.43 -3.45
N PRO A 257 -3.57 0.47 -3.77
CA PRO A 257 -3.29 -0.94 -3.53
C PRO A 257 -2.08 -1.43 -4.34
N ASN A 258 -1.32 -2.37 -3.79
CA ASN A 258 -0.25 -3.06 -4.50
C ASN A 258 -0.83 -4.28 -5.20
N SER A 259 -1.46 -4.08 -6.34
CA SER A 259 -2.17 -5.10 -7.11
C SER A 259 -1.33 -5.74 -8.23
N GLU A 260 -0.07 -5.32 -8.42
CA GLU A 260 0.75 -5.75 -9.55
C GLU A 260 0.95 -7.27 -9.60
N LEU A 261 1.16 -7.92 -8.45
CA LEU A 261 1.29 -9.38 -8.39
C LEU A 261 -0.03 -10.08 -8.70
N ALA A 262 -1.15 -9.55 -8.23
CA ALA A 262 -2.47 -10.08 -8.55
C ALA A 262 -2.77 -9.99 -10.06
N VAL A 263 -2.43 -8.88 -10.70
CA VAL A 263 -2.55 -8.70 -12.16
C VAL A 263 -1.66 -9.68 -12.90
N LEU A 264 -0.41 -9.88 -12.47
CA LEU A 264 0.51 -10.86 -13.07
C LEU A 264 -0.08 -12.28 -13.01
N LEU A 265 -0.75 -12.63 -11.90
CA LEU A 265 -1.39 -13.93 -11.69
C LEU A 265 -2.72 -14.08 -12.44
N GLY A 266 -3.20 -13.04 -13.14
CA GLY A 266 -4.47 -13.08 -13.88
C GLY A 266 -5.71 -12.86 -13.00
N CYS A 267 -5.55 -12.37 -11.78
CA CYS A 267 -6.68 -12.01 -10.92
C CYS A 267 -7.47 -10.84 -11.50
N GLN A 268 -8.78 -10.87 -11.36
CA GLN A 268 -9.63 -9.74 -11.74
C GLN A 268 -9.38 -8.55 -10.80
N VAL A 269 -9.11 -7.38 -11.40
CA VAL A 269 -8.90 -6.12 -10.70
C VAL A 269 -9.88 -5.10 -11.26
N GLU A 270 -10.57 -4.37 -10.38
CA GLU A 270 -11.51 -3.32 -10.72
C GLU A 270 -11.25 -2.11 -9.83
N ASP A 271 -11.19 -0.92 -10.40
CA ASP A 271 -10.86 0.33 -9.69
C ASP A 271 -9.57 0.23 -8.84
N ASP A 272 -8.53 -0.40 -9.37
CA ASP A 272 -7.25 -0.73 -8.73
C ASP A 272 -7.32 -1.84 -7.66
N PHE A 273 -8.52 -2.33 -7.25
CA PHE A 273 -8.69 -3.33 -6.20
C PHE A 273 -8.89 -4.74 -6.74
N VAL A 274 -8.23 -5.70 -6.10
CA VAL A 274 -8.40 -7.13 -6.40
C VAL A 274 -9.80 -7.58 -5.99
N GLN A 275 -10.54 -8.16 -6.93
CA GLN A 275 -11.88 -8.67 -6.68
C GLN A 275 -11.82 -10.01 -5.96
N VAL A 276 -12.59 -10.14 -4.87
CA VAL A 276 -12.64 -11.34 -4.04
C VAL A 276 -14.08 -11.68 -3.64
N ASP A 277 -14.32 -12.97 -3.44
CA ASP A 277 -15.57 -13.46 -2.90
C ASP A 277 -15.68 -13.26 -1.36
N SER A 278 -16.69 -13.86 -0.75
CA SER A 278 -16.90 -13.78 0.69
C SER A 278 -15.84 -14.49 1.53
N PHE A 279 -15.07 -15.40 0.94
CA PHE A 279 -13.97 -16.13 1.56
C PHE A 279 -12.60 -15.56 1.22
N GLN A 280 -12.54 -14.37 0.63
CA GLN A 280 -11.31 -13.71 0.15
C GLN A 280 -10.64 -14.47 -1.02
N GLN A 281 -11.32 -15.38 -1.71
CA GLN A 281 -10.80 -16.03 -2.91
C GLN A 281 -10.94 -15.09 -4.10
N THR A 282 -9.89 -15.00 -4.91
CA THR A 282 -9.88 -14.19 -6.14
C THR A 282 -10.57 -14.93 -7.29
N SER A 283 -10.60 -14.32 -8.48
CA SER A 283 -11.07 -14.98 -9.70
C SER A 283 -10.20 -16.18 -10.14
N VAL A 284 -8.99 -16.31 -9.58
CA VAL A 284 -8.07 -17.41 -9.85
C VAL A 284 -8.22 -18.48 -8.76
N PRO A 285 -8.59 -19.73 -9.12
CA PRO A 285 -8.76 -20.80 -8.15
C PRO A 285 -7.49 -21.06 -7.33
N GLY A 286 -7.65 -21.12 -6.00
CA GLY A 286 -6.52 -21.36 -5.08
C GLY A 286 -5.70 -20.11 -4.74
N VAL A 287 -6.01 -18.95 -5.33
CA VAL A 287 -5.41 -17.67 -5.00
C VAL A 287 -6.41 -16.83 -4.20
N PHE A 288 -5.99 -16.36 -3.04
CA PHE A 288 -6.74 -15.50 -2.13
C PHE A 288 -6.08 -14.12 -2.05
N CYS A 289 -6.84 -13.11 -1.65
CA CYS A 289 -6.31 -11.78 -1.41
C CYS A 289 -6.96 -11.14 -0.19
N ALA A 290 -6.19 -10.48 0.67
CA ALA A 290 -6.69 -9.89 1.91
C ALA A 290 -6.02 -8.56 2.27
N GLY A 291 -6.74 -7.70 2.97
CA GLY A 291 -6.28 -6.40 3.43
C GLY A 291 -6.36 -5.32 2.34
N GLU A 292 -5.48 -4.34 2.41
CA GLU A 292 -5.52 -3.14 1.56
C GLU A 292 -5.65 -3.40 0.04
N PRO A 293 -5.14 -4.50 -0.54
CA PRO A 293 -5.33 -4.77 -1.97
C PRO A 293 -6.79 -5.05 -2.37
N THR A 294 -7.67 -5.39 -1.41
CA THR A 294 -9.10 -5.65 -1.65
C THR A 294 -10.01 -4.48 -1.24
N GLY A 295 -9.41 -3.42 -0.66
CA GLY A 295 -10.08 -2.20 -0.20
C GLY A 295 -9.35 -1.54 0.95
N ILE A 296 -9.20 -0.22 0.90
CA ILE A 296 -8.49 0.53 1.93
C ILE A 296 -9.34 0.59 3.21
N GLY A 297 -9.01 -0.24 4.20
CA GLY A 297 -9.86 -0.41 5.39
C GLY A 297 -9.15 -0.29 6.74
N GLY A 298 -7.84 -0.21 6.71
CA GLY A 298 -7.00 -0.10 7.91
C GLY A 298 -6.84 -1.41 8.67
N LEU A 299 -6.21 -1.30 9.84
CA LEU A 299 -5.70 -2.43 10.62
C LEU A 299 -6.75 -3.51 10.92
N GLU A 300 -7.90 -3.14 11.50
CA GLU A 300 -8.86 -4.13 11.96
C GLU A 300 -9.52 -4.90 10.79
N LEU A 301 -9.80 -4.21 9.66
CA LEU A 301 -10.32 -4.89 8.48
C LEU A 301 -9.28 -5.83 7.89
N SER A 302 -8.03 -5.39 7.78
CA SER A 302 -6.91 -6.21 7.30
C SER A 302 -6.73 -7.47 8.12
N LEU A 303 -6.79 -7.39 9.46
CA LEU A 303 -6.71 -8.55 10.34
C LEU A 303 -7.86 -9.54 10.13
N VAL A 304 -9.09 -9.05 10.02
CA VAL A 304 -10.27 -9.90 9.82
C VAL A 304 -10.24 -10.57 8.44
N GLU A 305 -9.88 -9.85 7.40
CA GLU A 305 -9.77 -10.40 6.05
C GLU A 305 -8.64 -11.42 5.95
N GLY A 306 -7.48 -11.15 6.60
CA GLY A 306 -6.40 -12.11 6.70
C GLY A 306 -6.82 -13.41 7.39
N GLN A 307 -7.52 -13.33 8.51
CA GLN A 307 -8.06 -14.51 9.19
C GLN A 307 -9.01 -15.31 8.29
N ILE A 308 -9.94 -14.63 7.60
CA ILE A 308 -10.86 -15.28 6.67
C ILE A 308 -10.09 -16.01 5.56
N ALA A 309 -9.09 -15.34 4.95
CA ALA A 309 -8.27 -15.92 3.88
C ALA A 309 -7.49 -17.14 4.36
N GLY A 310 -6.83 -17.05 5.52
CA GLY A 310 -6.06 -18.16 6.10
C GLY A 310 -6.93 -19.38 6.43
N LEU A 311 -8.07 -19.16 7.08
CA LEU A 311 -9.05 -20.20 7.40
C LEU A 311 -9.64 -20.84 6.14
N ALA A 312 -10.01 -20.02 5.13
CA ALA A 312 -10.60 -20.50 3.89
C ALA A 312 -9.58 -21.29 3.05
N ALA A 313 -8.36 -20.81 2.93
CA ALA A 313 -7.27 -21.51 2.24
C ALA A 313 -6.96 -22.89 2.85
N SER A 314 -7.17 -23.01 4.17
CA SER A 314 -6.98 -24.25 4.93
C SER A 314 -8.22 -25.15 4.99
N GLY A 315 -9.31 -24.82 4.26
CA GLY A 315 -10.53 -25.61 4.23
C GLY A 315 -11.51 -25.37 5.41
N HIS A 316 -11.20 -24.46 6.33
CA HIS A 316 -12.01 -24.19 7.53
C HIS A 316 -13.09 -23.12 7.28
N SER A 317 -13.90 -23.29 6.22
CA SER A 317 -14.92 -22.34 5.79
C SER A 317 -15.98 -22.00 6.86
N ALA A 318 -16.30 -22.95 7.74
CA ALA A 318 -17.25 -22.73 8.83
C ALA A 318 -16.74 -21.70 9.86
N ALA A 319 -15.45 -21.77 10.22
CA ALA A 319 -14.79 -20.83 11.11
C ALA A 319 -14.66 -19.44 10.42
N ALA A 320 -14.30 -19.40 9.14
CA ALA A 320 -14.24 -18.16 8.37
C ALA A 320 -15.57 -17.41 8.33
N LYS A 321 -16.71 -18.11 8.20
CA LYS A 321 -18.07 -17.50 8.19
C LYS A 321 -18.39 -16.75 9.48
N GLN A 322 -17.85 -17.13 10.63
CA GLN A 322 -18.07 -16.45 11.90
C GLN A 322 -17.55 -15.00 11.90
N LEU A 323 -16.57 -14.69 11.02
CA LEU A 323 -15.97 -13.37 10.89
C LEU A 323 -16.71 -12.44 9.88
N PHE A 324 -17.66 -12.95 9.11
CA PHE A 324 -18.32 -12.19 8.03
C PHE A 324 -19.08 -10.96 8.52
N ALA A 325 -19.79 -11.06 9.64
CA ALA A 325 -20.53 -9.94 10.20
C ALA A 325 -19.58 -8.82 10.65
N GLN A 326 -18.47 -9.17 11.29
CA GLN A 326 -17.44 -8.21 11.70
C GLN A 326 -16.81 -7.54 10.47
N ARG A 327 -16.39 -8.32 9.46
CA ARG A 327 -15.86 -7.78 8.21
C ARG A 327 -16.85 -6.82 7.54
N GLN A 328 -18.14 -7.19 7.46
CA GLN A 328 -19.14 -6.34 6.83
C GLN A 328 -19.29 -4.98 7.55
N SER A 329 -19.25 -4.98 8.88
CA SER A 329 -19.30 -3.75 9.67
C SER A 329 -18.06 -2.86 9.40
N LEU A 330 -16.87 -3.46 9.33
CA LEU A 330 -15.62 -2.75 9.05
C LEU A 330 -15.57 -2.23 7.60
N ARG A 331 -16.05 -3.00 6.62
CA ARG A 331 -16.15 -2.55 5.21
C ARG A 331 -17.09 -1.36 5.04
N LYS A 332 -18.21 -1.31 5.76
CA LYS A 332 -19.10 -0.12 5.75
C LYS A 332 -18.36 1.13 6.25
N PHE A 333 -17.53 0.97 7.26
CA PHE A 333 -16.71 2.06 7.77
C PHE A 333 -15.62 2.48 6.76
N ALA A 334 -14.92 1.52 6.14
CA ALA A 334 -13.95 1.76 5.09
C ALA A 334 -14.55 2.54 3.91
N GLN A 335 -15.75 2.14 3.44
CA GLN A 335 -16.47 2.85 2.39
C GLN A 335 -16.86 4.29 2.78
N ALA A 336 -17.15 4.53 4.07
CA ALA A 336 -17.41 5.89 4.55
C ALA A 336 -16.12 6.73 4.55
N LEU A 337 -14.98 6.13 4.91
CA LEU A 337 -13.66 6.76 4.79
C LEU A 337 -13.35 7.12 3.33
N ASP A 338 -13.45 6.18 2.41
CA ASP A 338 -13.14 6.39 0.99
C ASP A 338 -13.96 7.54 0.41
N ARG A 339 -15.28 7.56 0.67
CA ARG A 339 -16.16 8.63 0.20
C ARG A 339 -15.83 9.99 0.79
N THR A 340 -15.49 10.03 2.08
CA THR A 340 -15.21 11.30 2.78
C THR A 340 -13.90 11.93 2.34
N PHE A 341 -12.88 11.08 2.15
CA PHE A 341 -11.49 11.49 1.91
C PHE A 341 -11.02 11.27 0.48
N ALA A 342 -11.94 10.97 -0.44
CA ALA A 342 -11.62 10.87 -1.86
C ALA A 342 -10.92 12.16 -2.36
N PRO A 343 -9.86 12.05 -3.15
CA PRO A 343 -9.18 13.22 -3.71
C PRO A 343 -10.14 14.08 -4.55
N ARG A 344 -10.16 15.38 -4.29
CA ARG A 344 -11.05 16.34 -4.96
C ARG A 344 -10.62 16.57 -6.41
N ALA A 345 -11.60 16.91 -7.25
CA ALA A 345 -11.34 17.20 -8.67
C ALA A 345 -10.38 18.38 -8.88
N GLU A 346 -10.43 19.38 -7.99
CA GLU A 346 -9.56 20.58 -8.03
C GLU A 346 -8.07 20.23 -7.95
N LEU A 347 -7.71 19.10 -7.30
CA LEU A 347 -6.34 18.64 -7.22
C LEU A 347 -5.76 18.19 -8.57
N ARG A 348 -6.61 17.95 -9.59
CA ARG A 348 -6.15 17.67 -10.97
C ARG A 348 -5.50 18.88 -11.62
N GLY A 349 -5.84 20.07 -11.20
CA GLY A 349 -5.27 21.33 -11.70
C GLY A 349 -3.98 21.78 -11.00
N LEU A 350 -3.39 20.97 -10.12
CA LEU A 350 -2.16 21.34 -9.41
C LEU A 350 -0.91 21.42 -10.30
N PRO A 351 -0.68 20.46 -11.23
CA PRO A 351 0.52 20.50 -12.05
C PRO A 351 0.53 21.68 -13.01
N LEU A 352 1.61 22.43 -13.03
CA LEU A 352 1.96 23.38 -14.10
C LEU A 352 2.68 22.63 -15.24
N PRO A 353 2.82 23.20 -16.44
CA PRO A 353 3.47 22.55 -17.58
C PRO A 353 4.86 21.96 -17.27
N GLU A 354 5.65 22.64 -16.45
CA GLU A 354 7.01 22.24 -16.04
C GLU A 354 7.03 21.32 -14.81
N THR A 355 5.90 21.11 -14.14
CA THR A 355 5.84 20.26 -12.95
C THR A 355 6.22 18.83 -13.28
N ILE A 356 7.24 18.29 -12.63
CA ILE A 356 7.67 16.90 -12.79
C ILE A 356 6.54 15.97 -12.34
N VAL A 357 6.18 15.00 -13.17
CA VAL A 357 5.25 13.91 -12.82
C VAL A 357 6.00 12.61 -12.58
N CYS A 358 6.97 12.28 -13.44
CA CYS A 358 7.84 11.13 -13.22
C CYS A 358 9.19 11.60 -12.68
N ARG A 359 9.40 11.40 -11.36
CA ARG A 359 10.65 11.80 -10.69
C ARG A 359 11.86 10.96 -11.09
N CYS A 360 11.65 9.70 -11.48
CA CYS A 360 12.75 8.80 -11.86
C CYS A 360 13.36 9.13 -13.22
N GLU A 361 12.57 9.71 -14.13
CA GLU A 361 12.96 10.02 -15.51
C GLU A 361 12.82 11.53 -15.81
N ASP A 362 12.58 12.34 -14.78
CA ASP A 362 12.43 13.81 -14.85
C ASP A 362 11.44 14.29 -15.93
N ILE A 363 10.28 13.59 -16.04
CA ILE A 363 9.30 13.90 -17.07
C ILE A 363 8.27 14.90 -16.56
N PRO A 364 8.18 16.11 -17.17
CA PRO A 364 7.22 17.12 -16.79
C PRO A 364 5.81 16.82 -17.31
N TYR A 365 4.83 17.43 -16.67
CA TYR A 365 3.40 17.34 -17.00
C TYR A 365 3.11 17.63 -18.48
N SER A 366 3.71 18.71 -19.05
CA SER A 366 3.51 19.11 -20.44
C SER A 366 3.90 18.04 -21.46
N ARG A 367 4.86 17.17 -21.13
CA ARG A 367 5.23 16.05 -22.02
C ARG A 367 4.23 14.92 -21.94
N ILE A 368 3.71 14.61 -20.75
CA ILE A 368 2.75 13.52 -20.53
C ILE A 368 1.36 13.90 -21.06
N ALA A 369 0.92 15.11 -20.82
CA ALA A 369 -0.42 15.61 -21.20
C ALA A 369 -0.70 15.60 -22.72
N ARG A 370 0.32 15.42 -23.55
CA ARG A 370 0.17 15.30 -25.02
C ARG A 370 -0.30 13.93 -25.49
N HIS A 371 -0.36 12.94 -24.58
CA HIS A 371 -0.68 11.57 -24.92
C HIS A 371 -2.11 11.22 -24.51
N GLY A 372 -2.72 10.27 -25.22
CA GLY A 372 -4.09 9.81 -24.96
C GLY A 372 -4.18 8.58 -24.06
N SER A 373 -3.04 7.99 -23.64
CA SER A 373 -3.02 6.80 -22.77
C SER A 373 -1.71 6.67 -22.01
N TRP A 374 -1.75 5.91 -20.90
CA TRP A 374 -0.56 5.55 -20.13
C TRP A 374 0.51 4.89 -21.00
N ARG A 375 0.12 3.91 -21.85
CA ARG A 375 1.05 3.20 -22.73
C ARG A 375 1.76 4.14 -23.69
N SER A 376 1.01 5.06 -24.34
CA SER A 376 1.58 6.05 -25.25
C SER A 376 2.57 6.97 -24.51
N ALA A 377 2.18 7.51 -23.37
CA ALA A 377 3.05 8.35 -22.55
C ALA A 377 4.33 7.61 -22.14
N LYS A 378 4.20 6.38 -21.64
CA LYS A 378 5.32 5.52 -21.23
C LYS A 378 6.32 5.29 -22.37
N LEU A 379 5.83 4.89 -23.55
CA LEU A 379 6.68 4.56 -24.69
C LEU A 379 7.39 5.78 -25.30
N GLN A 380 6.71 6.93 -25.33
CA GLN A 380 7.23 8.14 -25.99
C GLN A 380 8.06 9.04 -25.06
N THR A 381 7.85 8.94 -23.74
CA THR A 381 8.52 9.82 -22.76
C THR A 381 9.40 9.08 -21.78
N ARG A 382 9.33 7.76 -21.69
CA ARG A 382 9.92 6.90 -20.64
C ARG A 382 9.24 7.06 -19.25
N CYS A 383 8.15 7.81 -19.14
CA CYS A 383 7.39 7.93 -17.89
C CYS A 383 7.02 6.54 -17.33
N GLY A 384 7.38 6.26 -16.09
CA GLY A 384 7.13 4.95 -15.48
C GLY A 384 8.11 3.84 -15.83
N MET A 385 9.22 4.14 -16.54
CA MET A 385 10.28 3.16 -16.87
C MET A 385 11.45 3.18 -15.89
N GLY A 386 11.53 4.15 -15.00
CA GLY A 386 12.60 4.23 -14.01
C GLY A 386 12.47 3.20 -12.89
N PRO A 387 13.36 3.24 -11.86
CA PRO A 387 13.45 2.21 -10.81
C PRO A 387 12.15 1.90 -10.07
N CYS A 388 11.25 2.88 -9.92
CA CYS A 388 9.95 2.65 -9.27
C CYS A 388 8.93 1.93 -10.18
N GLN A 389 9.22 1.71 -11.47
CA GLN A 389 8.36 1.02 -12.43
C GLN A 389 6.93 1.59 -12.48
N GLY A 390 6.81 2.93 -12.40
CA GLY A 390 5.52 3.63 -12.48
C GLY A 390 4.71 3.66 -11.18
N ARG A 391 5.22 3.09 -10.07
CA ARG A 391 4.46 3.01 -8.80
C ARG A 391 4.11 4.37 -8.18
N ILE A 392 4.83 5.42 -8.53
CA ILE A 392 4.53 6.80 -8.11
C ILE A 392 3.74 7.55 -9.18
N CYS A 393 4.30 7.62 -10.41
CA CYS A 393 3.70 8.41 -11.49
C CYS A 393 2.49 7.74 -12.15
N GLY A 394 2.33 6.41 -12.08
CA GLY A 394 1.15 5.71 -12.59
C GLY A 394 -0.13 6.13 -11.88
N PRO A 395 -0.23 6.01 -10.55
CA PRO A 395 -1.39 6.50 -9.80
C PRO A 395 -1.63 8.01 -9.93
N ALA A 396 -0.56 8.81 -10.06
CA ALA A 396 -0.69 10.24 -10.34
C ALA A 396 -1.31 10.48 -11.73
N ALA A 397 -0.84 9.78 -12.75
CA ALA A 397 -1.41 9.86 -14.11
C ALA A 397 -2.85 9.32 -14.18
N GLY A 398 -3.15 8.25 -13.44
CA GLY A 398 -4.51 7.75 -13.27
C GLY A 398 -5.45 8.81 -12.71
N PHE A 399 -5.03 9.52 -11.67
CA PHE A 399 -5.82 10.62 -11.12
C PHE A 399 -5.94 11.82 -12.06
N LEU A 400 -4.83 12.23 -12.69
CA LEU A 400 -4.79 13.41 -13.57
C LEU A 400 -5.54 13.21 -14.88
N PHE A 401 -5.41 12.05 -15.50
CA PHE A 401 -5.85 11.80 -16.89
C PHE A 401 -6.89 10.67 -17.00
N GLY A 402 -7.18 9.94 -15.90
CA GLY A 402 -8.06 8.78 -15.92
C GLY A 402 -7.44 7.53 -16.57
N TRP A 403 -6.11 7.47 -16.66
CA TRP A 403 -5.42 6.33 -17.28
C TRP A 403 -5.15 5.23 -16.27
N SER A 404 -5.32 3.97 -16.73
CA SER A 404 -4.92 2.78 -15.98
C SER A 404 -3.70 2.14 -16.64
N PRO A 405 -2.81 1.49 -15.86
CA PRO A 405 -1.79 0.61 -16.40
C PRO A 405 -2.44 -0.57 -17.14
N ASP A 406 -2.18 -0.70 -18.43
CA ASP A 406 -2.84 -1.72 -19.28
C ASP A 406 -2.32 -3.14 -19.04
N SER A 407 -1.10 -3.28 -18.50
CA SER A 407 -0.48 -4.59 -18.29
C SER A 407 0.66 -4.53 -17.28
N VAL A 408 0.79 -5.62 -16.54
CA VAL A 408 1.96 -5.91 -15.70
C VAL A 408 2.75 -7.03 -16.38
N ARG A 409 4.07 -6.90 -16.44
CA ARG A 409 4.98 -7.89 -17.04
C ARG A 409 6.09 -8.25 -16.07
N PRO A 410 6.53 -9.51 -16.05
CA PRO A 410 7.70 -9.89 -15.29
C PRO A 410 8.99 -9.34 -15.92
N PRO A 411 10.01 -9.03 -15.12
CA PRO A 411 9.97 -8.97 -13.67
C PRO A 411 9.14 -7.76 -13.17
N ILE A 412 8.26 -7.97 -12.19
CA ILE A 412 7.39 -6.89 -11.68
C ILE A 412 8.14 -5.86 -10.81
N PHE A 413 9.37 -6.18 -10.46
CA PHE A 413 10.34 -5.30 -9.81
C PHE A 413 11.68 -5.39 -10.54
N PRO A 414 12.51 -4.33 -10.54
CA PRO A 414 13.90 -4.42 -10.94
C PRO A 414 14.61 -5.51 -10.12
N THR A 415 15.26 -6.44 -10.82
CA THR A 415 15.91 -7.62 -10.26
C THR A 415 17.34 -7.67 -10.75
N ARG A 416 18.28 -8.12 -9.90
CA ARG A 416 19.72 -8.23 -10.25
C ARG A 416 19.91 -9.20 -11.41
N LEU A 417 20.81 -8.85 -12.36
CA LEU A 417 21.08 -9.68 -13.53
C LEU A 417 21.61 -11.06 -13.15
N GLU A 418 22.42 -11.17 -12.09
CA GLU A 418 22.92 -12.46 -11.60
C GLU A 418 21.78 -13.40 -11.18
N ILE A 419 20.71 -12.87 -10.58
CA ILE A 419 19.51 -13.63 -10.21
C ILE A 419 18.75 -14.07 -11.47
N LEU A 420 18.56 -13.16 -12.44
CA LEU A 420 17.88 -13.49 -13.69
C LEU A 420 18.64 -14.53 -14.51
N SER A 421 19.98 -14.53 -14.48
CA SER A 421 20.81 -15.50 -15.21
C SER A 421 20.74 -16.92 -14.65
N THR A 422 20.27 -17.10 -13.41
CA THR A 422 20.09 -18.43 -12.81
C THR A 422 18.74 -19.07 -13.15
N ILE A 423 17.83 -18.32 -13.79
CA ILE A 423 16.51 -18.84 -14.16
C ILE A 423 16.65 -19.68 -15.43
N THR A 424 16.35 -20.97 -15.32
CA THR A 424 16.24 -21.85 -16.48
C THR A 424 14.78 -21.84 -16.93
N PHE A 425 14.49 -21.20 -18.06
CA PHE A 425 13.18 -21.30 -18.69
C PHE A 425 13.14 -22.62 -19.45
N GLU A 426 12.27 -23.57 -19.05
CA GLU A 426 11.93 -24.68 -19.93
C GLU A 426 11.19 -24.10 -21.14
N PRO A 427 11.59 -24.44 -22.39
CA PRO A 427 10.87 -23.96 -23.55
C PRO A 427 9.42 -24.47 -23.46
N GLU A 428 8.47 -23.57 -23.68
CA GLU A 428 7.06 -23.95 -23.81
C GLU A 428 6.99 -25.01 -24.90
N THR A 429 6.56 -26.21 -24.55
CA THR A 429 6.24 -27.25 -25.55
C THR A 429 5.09 -26.69 -26.38
N GLU A 430 5.35 -26.42 -27.66
CA GLU A 430 4.32 -26.05 -28.62
C GLU A 430 3.15 -27.02 -28.50
N PRO A 431 1.89 -26.54 -28.50
CA PRO A 431 0.76 -27.44 -28.50
C PRO A 431 0.91 -28.36 -29.75
N SER A 432 1.00 -29.64 -29.50
CA SER A 432 1.09 -30.68 -30.56
C SER A 432 0.01 -30.39 -31.60
N GLU A 433 0.44 -30.10 -32.84
CA GLU A 433 -0.45 -30.03 -33.99
C GLU A 433 -1.38 -31.23 -33.98
N ILE A 434 -2.67 -30.96 -33.88
CA ILE A 434 -3.70 -31.96 -34.11
C ILE A 434 -3.58 -32.32 -35.56
N THR A 435 -2.81 -33.38 -35.87
CA THR A 435 -2.78 -34.02 -37.19
C THR A 435 -4.20 -34.46 -37.50
N GLY A 436 -4.87 -33.70 -38.36
CA GLY A 436 -6.16 -34.06 -38.93
C GLY A 436 -6.02 -35.39 -39.69
N GLY A 437 -6.60 -36.44 -39.07
CA GLY A 437 -6.82 -37.69 -39.79
C GLY A 437 -7.81 -37.45 -40.93
N GLN A 438 -7.33 -37.55 -42.14
CA GLN A 438 -8.15 -37.82 -43.30
C GLN A 438 -8.66 -39.25 -43.19
N GLY A 439 -9.97 -39.43 -43.29
CA GLY A 439 -10.67 -40.68 -43.36
C GLY A 439 -12.13 -40.42 -43.73
#